data_29a178aac8ab9d9832dc41d4919f4b64
#
_entry.id   29a178aac8ab9d9832dc41d4919f4b64
#
_cell.length_a   1.000
_cell.length_b   1.000
_cell.length_c   1.000
_cell.angle_alpha   90.00
_cell.angle_beta   90.00
_cell.angle_gamma   90.00
#
_symmetry.space_group_name_H-M   'P 1'
#
loop_
_entity.id
_entity.type
_entity.pdbx_description
1 polymer ?
#
loop_
_entity_poly.entity_id
_entity_poly.type
_entity_poly.pdbx_seq_one_letter_code
_entity_poly.pdbx_strand_id
1 'polypeptide(L)'
;MDDGRGIPSSIKWDDKHKPKRSAAEIALTELHAGGKFDNNGYKISGGLHGVGVSCVNALSTWLRLIVRRDGEARLLEFERGKVKNRLTETAKDPVTGAEVLISPMKLLGPTSRRGTEVHFLPDTQIFEQITEFNYDTLLSRLRELSFLNSGVLIELKDQRTAHEAQLLTDKGLVAYVQFKNQSRTVLHQKIFHAKETVYENGIPIEVEIAMQWQDGYSEVLSAYTNNIPQRDGGTHVTGLRMAMTRVLKNYISANEIGKKSGSKKADIDPEGDDMREGLTCVLSVVSYTHLTLPTIA
;
A
#
# COMPACT_ATOMS: atom_id res chain seq x y z
N MET A 1 -4.97 14.67 -1.11
CA MET A 1 -3.86 15.58 -1.53
C MET A 1 -2.61 15.10 -0.83
N ASP A 2 -1.47 15.06 -1.53
CA ASP A 2 -0.16 14.74 -0.97
C ASP A 2 0.85 15.88 -1.25
N ASP A 3 2.02 15.80 -0.62
CA ASP A 3 3.17 16.71 -0.78
C ASP A 3 4.35 16.02 -1.50
N GLY A 4 4.09 14.92 -2.19
CA GLY A 4 5.04 14.14 -2.95
C GLY A 4 5.59 14.88 -4.17
N ARG A 5 6.26 14.13 -5.05
CA ARG A 5 6.86 14.70 -6.27
C ARG A 5 5.85 15.18 -7.32
N GLY A 6 4.58 14.85 -7.17
CA GLY A 6 3.56 14.99 -8.19
C GLY A 6 3.65 13.91 -9.28
N ILE A 7 2.51 13.46 -9.79
CA ILE A 7 2.44 12.53 -10.93
C ILE A 7 3.13 13.18 -12.14
N PRO A 8 3.90 12.44 -12.98
CA PRO A 8 4.50 12.98 -14.19
C PRO A 8 3.43 13.60 -15.10
N SER A 9 3.62 14.87 -15.49
CA SER A 9 2.68 15.65 -16.31
C SER A 9 3.14 15.87 -17.74
N SER A 10 4.37 15.43 -18.08
CA SER A 10 4.96 15.56 -19.41
C SER A 10 4.22 14.73 -20.45
N ILE A 11 4.30 15.15 -21.71
CA ILE A 11 3.77 14.37 -22.85
C ILE A 11 4.60 13.09 -23.01
N LYS A 12 3.91 11.97 -23.24
CA LYS A 12 4.53 10.72 -23.66
C LYS A 12 4.65 10.69 -25.18
N TRP A 13 5.89 10.63 -25.66
CA TRP A 13 6.23 10.63 -27.09
C TRP A 13 6.21 9.21 -27.66
N ASP A 14 5.12 8.47 -27.41
CA ASP A 14 4.92 7.13 -27.96
C ASP A 14 4.07 7.17 -29.24
N ASP A 15 4.08 6.08 -30.02
CA ASP A 15 3.30 5.97 -31.25
C ASP A 15 1.89 5.40 -31.03
N LYS A 16 1.58 5.00 -29.81
CA LYS A 16 0.31 4.39 -29.44
C LYS A 16 -0.83 5.43 -29.40
N HIS A 17 -0.52 6.66 -28.97
CA HIS A 17 -1.54 7.69 -28.71
C HIS A 17 -1.57 8.78 -29.77
N LYS A 18 -2.79 9.05 -30.28
CA LYS A 18 -3.07 10.14 -31.23
C LYS A 18 -4.33 10.88 -30.78
N PRO A 19 -4.26 12.13 -30.24
CA PRO A 19 -3.03 12.90 -29.97
C PRO A 19 -2.13 12.23 -28.92
N LYS A 20 -0.84 12.57 -28.90
CA LYS A 20 0.11 12.13 -27.85
C LYS A 20 -0.36 12.76 -26.52
N ARG A 21 -0.40 11.96 -25.45
CA ARG A 21 -1.05 12.34 -24.18
C ARG A 21 -0.05 12.60 -23.06
N SER A 22 -0.47 13.33 -22.04
CA SER A 22 0.32 13.45 -20.81
C SER A 22 0.41 12.11 -20.08
N ALA A 23 1.53 11.88 -19.39
CA ALA A 23 1.72 10.67 -18.58
C ALA A 23 0.64 10.54 -17.49
N ALA A 24 0.18 11.67 -16.92
CA ALA A 24 -0.89 11.71 -15.95
C ALA A 24 -2.23 11.26 -16.54
N GLU A 25 -2.56 11.68 -17.78
CA GLU A 25 -3.79 11.20 -18.46
C GLU A 25 -3.74 9.70 -18.66
N ILE A 26 -2.63 9.19 -19.20
CA ILE A 26 -2.44 7.76 -19.47
C ILE A 26 -2.59 6.95 -18.18
N ALA A 27 -1.98 7.40 -17.06
CA ALA A 27 -2.07 6.72 -15.78
C ALA A 27 -3.50 6.66 -15.20
N LEU A 28 -4.36 7.64 -15.55
CA LEU A 28 -5.74 7.69 -15.08
C LEU A 28 -6.76 7.05 -16.03
N THR A 29 -6.40 6.80 -17.28
CA THR A 29 -7.33 6.29 -18.31
C THR A 29 -6.99 4.92 -18.84
N GLU A 30 -5.78 4.42 -18.60
CA GLU A 30 -5.35 3.12 -19.09
C GLU A 30 -4.99 2.17 -17.96
N LEU A 31 -5.35 0.91 -18.13
CA LEU A 31 -4.95 -0.15 -17.21
C LEU A 31 -3.47 -0.47 -17.44
N HIS A 32 -2.77 -0.78 -16.35
CA HIS A 32 -1.34 -1.16 -16.36
C HIS A 32 -0.40 -0.09 -16.93
N ALA A 33 -0.82 1.17 -16.99
CA ALA A 33 -0.03 2.28 -17.53
C ALA A 33 0.67 3.15 -16.47
N GLY A 34 0.58 2.78 -15.21
CA GLY A 34 1.18 3.55 -14.10
C GLY A 34 2.69 3.39 -14.01
N GLY A 35 3.39 4.40 -13.46
CA GLY A 35 4.85 4.39 -13.22
C GLY A 35 5.35 3.33 -12.23
N LYS A 36 4.48 2.43 -11.76
CA LYS A 36 4.82 1.29 -10.90
C LYS A 36 5.51 0.14 -11.67
N PHE A 37 5.49 0.20 -12.98
CA PHE A 37 6.23 -0.74 -13.86
C PHE A 37 7.67 -0.30 -14.12
N ASP A 38 8.08 0.88 -13.60
CA ASP A 38 9.44 1.39 -13.74
C ASP A 38 10.18 1.20 -12.41
N ASN A 39 11.25 0.40 -12.40
CA ASN A 39 12.01 -0.01 -11.22
C ASN A 39 12.53 1.15 -10.36
N ASN A 40 12.62 2.35 -10.90
CA ASN A 40 13.18 3.52 -10.25
C ASN A 40 12.13 4.48 -9.65
N GLY A 41 10.84 4.21 -9.84
CA GLY A 41 9.78 5.17 -9.47
C GLY A 41 9.31 5.11 -8.02
N TYR A 42 9.19 3.92 -7.46
CA TYR A 42 8.60 3.71 -6.12
C TYR A 42 9.33 2.60 -5.36
N LYS A 43 9.78 2.91 -4.15
CA LYS A 43 10.41 1.91 -3.25
C LYS A 43 9.39 0.93 -2.69
N ILE A 44 8.18 1.40 -2.40
CA ILE A 44 7.06 0.58 -1.90
C ILE A 44 5.80 1.11 -2.56
N SER A 45 5.00 0.25 -3.17
CA SER A 45 3.71 0.65 -3.71
C SER A 45 2.61 -0.32 -3.28
N GLY A 46 1.59 0.21 -2.60
CA GLY A 46 0.36 -0.53 -2.37
C GLY A 46 -0.35 -0.79 -3.72
N GLY A 47 -0.42 -2.03 -4.14
CA GLY A 47 -1.01 -2.43 -5.40
C GLY A 47 0.02 -2.69 -6.50
N LEU A 48 -0.05 -3.89 -7.07
CA LEU A 48 0.91 -4.42 -8.06
C LEU A 48 0.50 -4.10 -9.50
N HIS A 49 -0.76 -3.73 -9.75
CA HIS A 49 -1.33 -3.73 -11.09
C HIS A 49 -1.38 -2.36 -11.79
N GLY A 50 -1.04 -1.26 -11.09
CA GLY A 50 -1.10 0.09 -11.67
C GLY A 50 -2.51 0.50 -12.15
N VAL A 51 -3.56 -0.05 -11.52
CA VAL A 51 -4.96 0.16 -11.95
C VAL A 51 -5.79 0.94 -10.93
N GLY A 52 -5.29 1.19 -9.70
CA GLY A 52 -6.11 1.77 -8.62
C GLY A 52 -6.75 3.10 -8.99
N VAL A 53 -5.95 4.06 -9.44
CA VAL A 53 -6.45 5.40 -9.76
C VAL A 53 -7.29 5.42 -11.04
N SER A 54 -6.98 4.58 -12.03
CA SER A 54 -7.81 4.47 -13.25
C SER A 54 -9.17 3.84 -12.96
N CYS A 55 -9.25 2.88 -12.02
CA CYS A 55 -10.52 2.35 -11.53
C CYS A 55 -11.34 3.44 -10.80
N VAL A 56 -10.72 4.22 -9.91
CA VAL A 56 -11.41 5.34 -9.25
C VAL A 56 -11.98 6.31 -10.28
N ASN A 57 -11.19 6.65 -11.31
CA ASN A 57 -11.64 7.53 -12.40
C ASN A 57 -12.84 6.94 -13.15
N ALA A 58 -12.75 5.68 -13.56
CA ALA A 58 -13.82 5.00 -14.30
C ALA A 58 -15.13 4.87 -13.49
N LEU A 59 -15.02 4.71 -12.17
CA LEU A 59 -16.15 4.54 -11.23
C LEU A 59 -16.68 5.87 -10.67
N SER A 60 -16.21 7.00 -11.17
CA SER A 60 -16.60 8.34 -10.70
C SER A 60 -17.44 9.08 -11.73
N THR A 61 -18.48 9.77 -11.28
CA THR A 61 -19.24 10.70 -12.11
C THR A 61 -18.31 11.78 -12.68
N TRP A 62 -17.45 12.30 -11.84
CA TRP A 62 -16.37 13.21 -12.24
C TRP A 62 -15.13 13.00 -11.37
N LEU A 63 -13.97 13.28 -11.95
CA LEU A 63 -12.69 13.33 -11.24
C LEU A 63 -11.91 14.55 -11.70
N ARG A 64 -11.28 15.24 -10.75
CA ARG A 64 -10.34 16.35 -10.99
C ARG A 64 -8.99 15.99 -10.43
N LEU A 65 -7.97 16.07 -11.26
CA LEU A 65 -6.58 15.87 -10.91
C LEU A 65 -5.83 17.19 -11.01
N ILE A 66 -5.20 17.61 -9.92
CA ILE A 66 -4.26 18.73 -9.93
C ILE A 66 -2.87 18.19 -9.60
N VAL A 67 -1.92 18.44 -10.47
CA VAL A 67 -0.52 18.07 -10.29
C VAL A 67 0.29 19.34 -10.09
N ARG A 68 1.06 19.37 -8.99
CA ARG A 68 2.04 20.46 -8.70
C ARG A 68 3.43 19.88 -8.80
N ARG A 69 4.10 20.20 -9.89
CA ARG A 69 5.40 19.64 -10.22
C ARG A 69 6.20 20.61 -11.07
N ASP A 70 7.52 20.62 -10.89
CA ASP A 70 8.47 21.42 -11.66
C ASP A 70 8.13 22.93 -11.70
N GLY A 71 7.61 23.45 -10.56
CA GLY A 71 7.24 24.85 -10.40
C GLY A 71 5.88 25.26 -10.98
N GLU A 72 5.12 24.32 -11.54
CA GLU A 72 3.83 24.56 -12.17
C GLU A 72 2.71 23.72 -11.59
N ALA A 73 1.51 24.29 -11.57
CA ALA A 73 0.27 23.57 -11.29
C ALA A 73 -0.48 23.29 -12.60
N ARG A 74 -0.88 22.05 -12.81
CA ARG A 74 -1.58 21.59 -14.01
C ARG A 74 -2.83 20.80 -13.64
N LEU A 75 -3.86 20.87 -14.47
CA LEU A 75 -5.19 20.32 -14.25
C LEU A 75 -5.58 19.35 -15.36
N LEU A 76 -6.19 18.22 -14.97
CA LEU A 76 -7.05 17.40 -15.83
C LEU A 76 -8.39 17.19 -15.16
N GLU A 77 -9.45 17.20 -15.95
CA GLU A 77 -10.81 16.88 -15.53
C GLU A 77 -11.35 15.70 -16.32
N PHE A 78 -12.06 14.84 -15.62
CA PHE A 78 -12.63 13.62 -16.19
C PHE A 78 -14.11 13.52 -15.86
N GLU A 79 -14.84 12.88 -16.74
CA GLU A 79 -16.24 12.51 -16.56
C GLU A 79 -16.38 11.03 -16.94
N ARG A 80 -16.76 10.18 -15.97
CA ARG A 80 -16.89 8.72 -16.13
C ARG A 80 -15.68 8.10 -16.85
N GLY A 81 -14.48 8.39 -16.37
CA GLY A 81 -13.23 7.86 -16.89
C GLY A 81 -12.68 8.54 -18.15
N LYS A 82 -13.44 9.45 -18.79
CA LYS A 82 -13.02 10.13 -20.02
C LYS A 82 -12.58 11.57 -19.72
N VAL A 83 -11.54 12.03 -20.42
CA VAL A 83 -11.06 13.42 -20.28
C VAL A 83 -12.16 14.36 -20.75
N LYS A 84 -12.51 15.31 -19.85
CA LYS A 84 -13.45 16.40 -20.13
C LYS A 84 -12.68 17.61 -20.67
N ASN A 85 -13.22 18.27 -21.72
CA ASN A 85 -12.60 19.46 -22.28
C ASN A 85 -11.13 19.27 -22.67
N ARG A 86 -10.84 18.24 -23.45
CA ARG A 86 -9.51 17.91 -23.92
C ARG A 86 -8.86 19.09 -24.65
N LEU A 87 -7.70 19.52 -24.17
CA LEU A 87 -6.84 20.46 -24.91
C LEU A 87 -6.10 19.70 -26.01
N THR A 88 -5.92 20.33 -27.15
CA THR A 88 -5.13 19.80 -28.27
C THR A 88 -4.28 20.90 -28.86
N GLU A 89 -3.00 20.65 -28.95
CA GLU A 89 -2.00 21.57 -29.48
C GLU A 89 -1.07 20.85 -30.47
N THR A 90 -0.45 21.61 -31.37
CA THR A 90 0.59 21.07 -32.27
C THR A 90 1.96 21.31 -31.63
N ALA A 91 2.78 20.27 -31.56
CA ALA A 91 4.16 20.33 -31.08
C ALA A 91 5.10 19.53 -31.97
N LYS A 92 6.40 19.87 -31.93
CA LYS A 92 7.43 19.09 -32.61
C LYS A 92 7.82 17.88 -31.75
N ASP A 93 7.79 16.72 -32.34
CA ASP A 93 8.28 15.49 -31.73
C ASP A 93 9.82 15.62 -31.52
N PRO A 94 10.31 15.45 -30.27
CA PRO A 94 11.73 15.67 -29.97
C PRO A 94 12.67 14.65 -30.63
N VAL A 95 12.15 13.51 -31.08
CA VAL A 95 12.93 12.44 -31.71
C VAL A 95 12.92 12.58 -33.23
N THR A 96 11.73 12.75 -33.82
CA THR A 96 11.56 12.77 -35.27
C THR A 96 11.57 14.16 -35.88
N GLY A 97 11.37 15.23 -35.08
CA GLY A 97 11.20 16.60 -35.54
C GLY A 97 9.87 16.88 -36.26
N ALA A 98 9.02 15.88 -36.42
CA ALA A 98 7.72 16.02 -37.09
C ALA A 98 6.72 16.81 -36.23
N GLU A 99 5.84 17.57 -36.89
CA GLU A 99 4.71 18.21 -36.20
C GLU A 99 3.64 17.14 -35.90
N VAL A 100 3.27 17.05 -34.64
CA VAL A 100 2.26 16.08 -34.15
C VAL A 100 1.29 16.76 -33.20
N LEU A 101 0.08 16.23 -33.13
CA LEU A 101 -0.92 16.66 -32.16
C LEU A 101 -0.60 16.09 -30.77
N ILE A 102 -0.60 16.94 -29.76
CA ILE A 102 -0.46 16.60 -28.35
C ILE A 102 -1.69 16.99 -27.57
N SER A 103 -1.91 16.33 -26.42
CA SER A 103 -2.97 16.65 -25.45
C SER A 103 -2.32 16.94 -24.09
N PRO A 104 -1.89 18.18 -23.84
CA PRO A 104 -1.30 18.57 -22.58
C PRO A 104 -2.36 18.75 -21.49
N MET A 105 -1.92 18.74 -20.24
CA MET A 105 -2.73 19.17 -19.11
C MET A 105 -2.91 20.70 -19.17
N LYS A 106 -4.07 21.19 -18.75
CA LYS A 106 -4.33 22.63 -18.61
C LYS A 106 -3.39 23.23 -17.57
N LEU A 107 -2.63 24.24 -17.96
CA LEU A 107 -1.77 25.01 -17.05
C LEU A 107 -2.66 25.91 -16.17
N LEU A 108 -2.50 25.83 -14.84
CA LEU A 108 -3.14 26.72 -13.88
C LEU A 108 -2.26 27.91 -13.49
N GLY A 109 -0.93 27.77 -13.58
CA GLY A 109 0.04 28.80 -13.25
C GLY A 109 1.20 28.31 -12.41
N PRO A 110 2.10 29.21 -12.01
CA PRO A 110 3.26 28.88 -11.19
C PRO A 110 2.85 28.51 -9.75
N THR A 111 3.64 27.65 -9.11
CA THR A 111 3.44 27.25 -7.71
C THR A 111 4.75 26.88 -7.03
N SER A 112 4.89 27.23 -5.77
CA SER A 112 5.97 26.76 -4.90
C SER A 112 5.65 25.42 -4.22
N ARG A 113 4.38 24.99 -4.25
CA ARG A 113 3.93 23.69 -3.68
C ARG A 113 4.23 22.57 -4.66
N ARG A 114 4.38 21.37 -4.12
CA ARG A 114 4.49 20.12 -4.89
C ARG A 114 3.43 19.11 -4.42
N GLY A 115 3.20 18.08 -5.22
CA GLY A 115 2.32 16.97 -4.86
C GLY A 115 1.19 16.75 -5.86
N THR A 116 0.31 15.82 -5.49
CA THR A 116 -0.87 15.45 -6.27
C THR A 116 -2.12 15.67 -5.46
N GLU A 117 -3.15 16.20 -6.11
CA GLU A 117 -4.46 16.41 -5.50
C GLU A 117 -5.51 15.76 -6.40
N VAL A 118 -6.30 14.85 -5.81
CA VAL A 118 -7.36 14.11 -6.52
C VAL A 118 -8.68 14.38 -5.82
N HIS A 119 -9.64 14.92 -6.56
CA HIS A 119 -11.02 15.08 -6.14
C HIS A 119 -11.90 14.19 -7.02
N PHE A 120 -12.84 13.49 -6.42
CA PHE A 120 -13.75 12.65 -7.21
C PHE A 120 -15.09 12.48 -6.50
N LEU A 121 -16.10 12.18 -7.30
CA LEU A 121 -17.42 11.82 -6.81
C LEU A 121 -17.78 10.44 -7.35
N PRO A 122 -18.00 9.43 -6.48
CA PRO A 122 -18.45 8.11 -6.90
C PRO A 122 -19.73 8.19 -7.74
N ASP A 123 -19.85 7.35 -8.78
CA ASP A 123 -21.02 7.35 -9.64
C ASP A 123 -22.18 6.60 -8.97
N THR A 124 -23.25 7.31 -8.66
CA THR A 124 -24.46 6.76 -8.03
C THR A 124 -25.18 5.74 -8.90
N GLN A 125 -24.93 5.71 -10.21
CA GLN A 125 -25.45 4.67 -11.10
C GLN A 125 -24.75 3.32 -10.89
N ILE A 126 -23.53 3.34 -10.30
CA ILE A 126 -22.75 2.14 -10.00
C ILE A 126 -22.87 1.80 -8.52
N PHE A 127 -22.84 2.82 -7.65
CA PHE A 127 -22.92 2.68 -6.20
C PHE A 127 -24.33 3.07 -5.71
N GLU A 128 -25.33 2.27 -6.08
CA GLU A 128 -26.74 2.57 -5.80
C GLU A 128 -27.09 2.62 -4.31
N GLN A 129 -26.43 1.79 -3.49
CA GLN A 129 -26.73 1.63 -2.06
C GLN A 129 -25.82 2.46 -1.15
N ILE A 130 -24.67 2.91 -1.63
CA ILE A 130 -23.65 3.61 -0.84
C ILE A 130 -23.46 4.99 -1.45
N THR A 131 -24.14 5.99 -0.89
CA THR A 131 -24.04 7.37 -1.36
C THR A 131 -23.06 8.22 -0.58
N GLU A 132 -22.59 7.75 0.56
CA GLU A 132 -21.70 8.48 1.46
C GLU A 132 -20.52 7.64 1.95
N PHE A 133 -19.38 8.30 2.13
CA PHE A 133 -18.21 7.69 2.79
C PHE A 133 -18.46 7.55 4.29
N ASN A 134 -18.16 6.38 4.85
CA ASN A 134 -18.18 6.14 6.28
C ASN A 134 -16.83 6.53 6.89
N TYR A 135 -16.87 7.48 7.84
CA TYR A 135 -15.67 8.02 8.49
C TYR A 135 -14.87 6.95 9.24
N ASP A 136 -15.54 6.10 10.03
CA ASP A 136 -14.88 5.09 10.86
C ASP A 136 -14.18 4.01 10.01
N THR A 137 -14.81 3.62 8.91
CA THR A 137 -14.22 2.68 7.94
C THR A 137 -12.94 3.26 7.31
N LEU A 138 -12.98 4.53 6.90
CA LEU A 138 -11.81 5.23 6.36
C LEU A 138 -10.74 5.40 7.43
N LEU A 139 -11.11 5.84 8.64
CA LEU A 139 -10.20 6.02 9.77
C LEU A 139 -9.47 4.73 10.12
N SER A 140 -10.22 3.62 10.20
CA SER A 140 -9.63 2.29 10.47
C SER A 140 -8.59 1.91 9.42
N ARG A 141 -8.92 2.07 8.13
CA ARG A 141 -8.01 1.72 7.04
C ARG A 141 -6.81 2.66 6.95
N LEU A 142 -6.99 3.96 7.13
CA LEU A 142 -5.90 4.93 7.12
C LEU A 142 -4.97 4.74 8.32
N ARG A 143 -5.51 4.32 9.48
CA ARG A 143 -4.69 3.96 10.64
C ARG A 143 -3.82 2.73 10.37
N GLU A 144 -4.34 1.69 9.74
CA GLU A 144 -3.52 0.56 9.29
C GLU A 144 -2.38 1.03 8.37
N LEU A 145 -2.69 1.87 7.39
CA LEU A 145 -1.71 2.41 6.46
C LEU A 145 -0.65 3.27 7.15
N SER A 146 -0.99 4.02 8.20
CA SER A 146 -0.02 4.82 8.96
C SER A 146 1.00 3.93 9.70
N PHE A 147 0.56 2.77 10.22
CA PHE A 147 1.47 1.80 10.83
C PHE A 147 2.38 1.11 9.81
N LEU A 148 1.85 0.81 8.64
CA LEU A 148 2.60 0.15 7.56
C LEU A 148 3.57 1.11 6.85
N ASN A 149 3.34 2.44 6.95
CA ASN A 149 4.16 3.47 6.33
C ASN A 149 4.66 4.46 7.39
N SER A 150 5.55 3.98 8.24
CA SER A 150 6.14 4.78 9.33
C SER A 150 6.70 6.11 8.82
N GLY A 151 6.46 7.19 9.56
CA GLY A 151 6.91 8.54 9.22
C GLY A 151 6.02 9.30 8.22
N VAL A 152 4.95 8.69 7.70
CA VAL A 152 3.97 9.37 6.84
C VAL A 152 2.83 9.93 7.69
N LEU A 153 2.64 11.25 7.66
CA LEU A 153 1.47 11.89 8.27
C LEU A 153 0.25 11.73 7.35
N ILE A 154 -0.82 11.14 7.87
CA ILE A 154 -2.11 11.05 7.19
C ILE A 154 -3.13 11.88 7.95
N GLU A 155 -3.75 12.84 7.26
CA GLU A 155 -4.83 13.66 7.81
C GLU A 155 -6.16 13.22 7.18
N LEU A 156 -7.13 12.90 8.03
CA LEU A 156 -8.50 12.61 7.65
C LEU A 156 -9.43 13.68 8.22
N LYS A 157 -10.24 14.32 7.37
CA LYS A 157 -11.21 15.33 7.75
C LYS A 157 -12.57 15.04 7.13
N ASP A 158 -13.59 15.00 7.96
CA ASP A 158 -14.99 14.93 7.52
C ASP A 158 -15.65 16.28 7.70
N GLN A 159 -15.85 16.99 6.61
CA GLN A 159 -16.46 18.34 6.62
C GLN A 159 -17.94 18.33 6.99
N ARG A 160 -18.62 17.18 6.94
CA ARG A 160 -20.05 17.04 7.27
C ARG A 160 -20.26 17.06 8.80
N THR A 161 -19.32 16.46 9.54
CA THR A 161 -19.44 16.24 11.00
C THR A 161 -18.36 16.94 11.80
N ALA A 162 -17.44 17.64 11.16
CA ALA A 162 -16.23 18.25 11.72
C ALA A 162 -15.30 17.25 12.46
N HIS A 163 -15.41 15.96 12.17
CA HIS A 163 -14.47 14.96 12.69
C HIS A 163 -13.14 15.07 11.96
N GLU A 164 -12.06 15.12 12.74
CA GLU A 164 -10.70 15.16 12.22
C GLU A 164 -9.82 14.13 12.93
N ALA A 165 -8.88 13.55 12.20
CA ALA A 165 -7.86 12.68 12.74
C ALA A 165 -6.51 12.93 12.05
N GLN A 166 -5.45 12.94 12.85
CA GLN A 166 -4.06 12.93 12.37
C GLN A 166 -3.42 11.61 12.78
N LEU A 167 -2.89 10.90 11.81
CA LEU A 167 -2.32 9.58 11.96
C LEU A 167 -0.85 9.64 11.57
N LEU A 168 0.01 9.57 12.56
CA LEU A 168 1.47 9.53 12.40
C LEU A 168 2.04 8.51 13.37
N THR A 169 2.96 7.68 12.91
CA THR A 169 3.69 6.75 13.78
C THR A 169 5.15 6.64 13.34
N ASP A 170 6.05 6.67 14.31
CA ASP A 170 7.49 6.48 14.09
C ASP A 170 7.92 5.04 14.37
N LYS A 171 7.06 4.25 15.05
CA LYS A 171 7.38 2.89 15.50
C LYS A 171 6.82 1.79 14.60
N GLY A 172 6.16 2.15 13.49
CA GLY A 172 5.70 1.20 12.47
C GLY A 172 4.90 0.01 13.03
N LEU A 173 5.32 -1.21 12.70
CA LEU A 173 4.64 -2.43 13.13
C LEU A 173 4.65 -2.64 14.65
N VAL A 174 5.64 -2.12 15.37
CA VAL A 174 5.66 -2.18 16.84
C VAL A 174 4.48 -1.41 17.42
N ALA A 175 4.23 -0.19 16.92
CA ALA A 175 3.07 0.59 17.33
C ALA A 175 1.76 -0.09 16.92
N TYR A 176 1.75 -0.83 15.82
CA TYR A 176 0.56 -1.55 15.38
C TYR A 176 0.21 -2.71 16.33
N VAL A 177 1.21 -3.48 16.77
CA VAL A 177 1.00 -4.52 17.79
C VAL A 177 0.54 -3.92 19.11
N GLN A 178 1.14 -2.80 19.56
CA GLN A 178 0.68 -2.07 20.74
C GLN A 178 -0.80 -1.64 20.62
N PHE A 179 -1.17 -1.09 19.48
CA PHE A 179 -2.55 -0.70 19.20
C PHE A 179 -3.53 -1.90 19.25
N LYS A 180 -3.14 -3.06 18.69
CA LYS A 180 -3.97 -4.26 18.74
C LYS A 180 -4.13 -4.83 20.15
N ASN A 181 -3.14 -4.62 21.02
CA ASN A 181 -3.12 -5.12 22.39
C ASN A 181 -3.57 -4.08 23.42
N GLN A 182 -4.00 -2.88 23.01
CA GLN A 182 -4.34 -1.79 23.95
C GLN A 182 -5.44 -2.14 24.97
N SER A 183 -6.32 -3.09 24.62
CA SER A 183 -7.41 -3.59 25.50
C SER A 183 -7.16 -5.01 26.04
N ARG A 184 -5.90 -5.50 25.97
CA ARG A 184 -5.53 -6.86 26.36
C ARG A 184 -4.43 -6.84 27.41
N THR A 185 -4.35 -7.89 28.21
CA THR A 185 -3.25 -8.09 29.17
C THR A 185 -2.09 -8.76 28.46
N VAL A 186 -0.97 -8.06 28.31
CA VAL A 186 0.22 -8.63 27.66
C VAL A 186 1.06 -9.43 28.65
N LEU A 187 1.60 -10.58 28.21
CA LEU A 187 2.44 -11.45 29.04
C LEU A 187 3.86 -10.92 29.24
N HIS A 188 4.31 -10.03 28.35
CA HIS A 188 5.63 -9.41 28.40
C HIS A 188 5.61 -8.01 27.81
N GLN A 189 6.43 -7.09 28.34
CA GLN A 189 6.43 -5.69 27.90
C GLN A 189 7.10 -5.47 26.55
N LYS A 190 8.19 -6.20 26.28
CA LYS A 190 8.99 -6.00 25.06
C LYS A 190 8.31 -6.67 23.88
N ILE A 191 7.96 -5.90 22.85
CA ILE A 191 7.49 -6.42 21.56
C ILE A 191 8.72 -6.94 20.79
N PHE A 192 8.62 -8.17 20.30
CA PHE A 192 9.61 -8.68 19.35
C PHE A 192 9.43 -7.96 18.02
N HIS A 193 10.53 -7.49 17.44
CA HIS A 193 10.54 -6.84 16.14
C HIS A 193 11.78 -7.27 15.36
N ALA A 194 11.58 -7.65 14.12
CA ALA A 194 12.66 -7.96 13.20
C ALA A 194 12.32 -7.44 11.81
N LYS A 195 13.34 -6.98 11.10
CA LYS A 195 13.24 -6.51 9.72
C LYS A 195 14.48 -6.97 8.96
N GLU A 196 14.27 -7.70 7.87
CA GLU A 196 15.34 -8.26 7.06
C GLU A 196 14.98 -8.18 5.58
N THR A 197 16.01 -8.12 4.75
CA THR A 197 15.85 -8.21 3.29
C THR A 197 16.57 -9.46 2.81
N VAL A 198 15.83 -10.36 2.20
CA VAL A 198 16.37 -11.54 1.54
C VAL A 198 16.31 -11.37 0.02
N TYR A 199 17.15 -12.08 -0.70
CA TYR A 199 17.19 -12.03 -2.16
C TYR A 199 16.80 -13.39 -2.72
N GLU A 200 15.79 -13.42 -3.57
CA GLU A 200 15.41 -14.61 -4.33
C GLU A 200 15.55 -14.32 -5.83
N ASN A 201 16.40 -15.08 -6.51
CA ASN A 201 16.72 -14.84 -7.94
C ASN A 201 17.15 -13.39 -8.24
N GLY A 202 17.87 -12.74 -7.31
CA GLY A 202 18.30 -11.35 -7.42
C GLY A 202 17.22 -10.31 -7.12
N ILE A 203 16.00 -10.73 -6.76
CA ILE A 203 14.88 -9.86 -6.40
C ILE A 203 14.88 -9.66 -4.88
N PRO A 204 14.93 -8.42 -4.38
CA PRO A 204 14.84 -8.18 -2.94
C PRO A 204 13.41 -8.43 -2.43
N ILE A 205 13.32 -9.14 -1.32
CA ILE A 205 12.09 -9.35 -0.55
C ILE A 205 12.38 -8.83 0.85
N GLU A 206 11.72 -7.76 1.23
CA GLU A 206 11.79 -7.22 2.59
C GLU A 206 10.70 -7.89 3.44
N VAL A 207 11.10 -8.43 4.57
CA VAL A 207 10.20 -9.03 5.56
C VAL A 207 10.34 -8.26 6.86
N GLU A 208 9.23 -7.73 7.35
CA GLU A 208 9.17 -7.06 8.66
C GLU A 208 8.08 -7.71 9.51
N ILE A 209 8.40 -8.00 10.76
CA ILE A 209 7.52 -8.68 11.71
C ILE A 209 7.57 -7.99 13.07
N ALA A 210 6.40 -7.82 13.69
CA ALA A 210 6.29 -7.47 15.10
C ALA A 210 5.30 -8.41 15.78
N MET A 211 5.64 -8.90 16.98
CA MET A 211 4.80 -9.84 17.71
C MET A 211 4.95 -9.72 19.23
N GLN A 212 3.86 -10.04 19.92
CA GLN A 212 3.74 -10.02 21.37
C GLN A 212 2.67 -11.02 21.82
N TRP A 213 2.91 -11.71 22.94
CA TRP A 213 1.92 -12.62 23.52
C TRP A 213 1.07 -11.89 24.57
N GLN A 214 -0.20 -12.23 24.63
CA GLN A 214 -1.23 -11.73 25.55
C GLN A 214 -1.96 -12.93 26.18
N ASP A 215 -2.76 -12.67 27.23
CA ASP A 215 -3.41 -13.69 28.06
C ASP A 215 -4.63 -14.39 27.44
N GLY A 216 -5.00 -14.08 26.20
CA GLY A 216 -6.07 -14.77 25.49
C GLY A 216 -5.59 -16.04 24.79
N TYR A 217 -6.53 -16.82 24.27
CA TYR A 217 -6.28 -18.10 23.63
C TYR A 217 -6.20 -18.04 22.10
N SER A 218 -6.58 -16.93 21.49
CA SER A 218 -6.67 -16.81 20.04
C SER A 218 -5.44 -16.16 19.45
N GLU A 219 -4.94 -16.69 18.33
CA GLU A 219 -3.96 -16.03 17.46
C GLU A 219 -4.61 -14.82 16.76
N VAL A 220 -3.97 -13.66 16.81
CA VAL A 220 -4.33 -12.45 16.09
C VAL A 220 -3.23 -12.13 15.10
N LEU A 221 -3.31 -12.68 13.92
CA LEU A 221 -2.35 -12.46 12.84
C LEU A 221 -2.90 -11.49 11.81
N SER A 222 -2.14 -10.44 11.51
CA SER A 222 -2.40 -9.50 10.41
C SER A 222 -1.24 -9.56 9.43
N ALA A 223 -1.49 -10.15 8.27
CA ALA A 223 -0.50 -10.31 7.22
C ALA A 223 -0.75 -9.34 6.06
N TYR A 224 0.33 -8.75 5.55
CA TYR A 224 0.32 -7.80 4.46
C TYR A 224 1.37 -8.15 3.40
N THR A 225 1.01 -7.95 2.14
CA THR A 225 1.96 -7.96 1.03
C THR A 225 1.82 -6.63 0.28
N ASN A 226 2.91 -5.85 0.22
CA ASN A 226 2.90 -4.51 -0.39
C ASN A 226 1.76 -3.62 0.16
N ASN A 227 1.58 -3.60 1.48
CA ASN A 227 0.53 -2.87 2.21
C ASN A 227 -0.91 -3.34 1.94
N ILE A 228 -1.10 -4.45 1.23
CA ILE A 228 -2.42 -5.06 0.98
C ILE A 228 -2.65 -6.17 1.98
N PRO A 229 -3.77 -6.14 2.76
CA PRO A 229 -4.08 -7.20 3.71
C PRO A 229 -4.35 -8.52 3.01
N GLN A 230 -3.72 -9.58 3.49
CA GLN A 230 -3.86 -10.96 3.01
C GLN A 230 -4.75 -11.74 3.98
N ARG A 231 -6.07 -11.59 3.84
CA ARG A 231 -7.05 -12.19 4.75
C ARG A 231 -7.05 -13.71 4.69
N ASP A 232 -6.80 -14.27 3.52
CA ASP A 232 -6.80 -15.71 3.27
C ASP A 232 -5.44 -16.37 3.56
N GLY A 233 -4.50 -15.60 4.14
CA GLY A 233 -3.14 -16.07 4.41
C GLY A 233 -2.26 -16.05 3.17
N GLY A 234 -1.37 -17.05 3.06
CA GLY A 234 -0.43 -17.18 1.95
C GLY A 234 0.87 -17.86 2.38
N THR A 235 1.78 -18.08 1.43
CA THR A 235 3.07 -18.76 1.68
C THR A 235 3.93 -18.06 2.72
N HIS A 236 3.87 -16.71 2.81
CA HIS A 236 4.57 -15.92 3.81
C HIS A 236 4.05 -16.20 5.23
N VAL A 237 2.74 -16.40 5.42
CA VAL A 237 2.14 -16.78 6.70
C VAL A 237 2.54 -18.21 7.08
N THR A 238 2.45 -19.13 6.13
CA THR A 238 2.89 -20.52 6.34
C THR A 238 4.37 -20.59 6.70
N GLY A 239 5.21 -19.85 5.98
CA GLY A 239 6.64 -19.75 6.26
C GLY A 239 6.94 -19.22 7.66
N LEU A 240 6.23 -18.16 8.08
CA LEU A 240 6.37 -17.62 9.44
C LEU A 240 6.02 -18.67 10.51
N ARG A 241 4.86 -19.34 10.38
CA ARG A 241 4.41 -20.37 11.34
C ARG A 241 5.38 -21.53 11.44
N MET A 242 5.89 -22.00 10.31
CA MET A 242 6.93 -23.04 10.27
C MET A 242 8.24 -22.58 10.93
N ALA A 243 8.70 -21.37 10.64
CA ALA A 243 9.90 -20.81 11.22
C ALA A 243 9.79 -20.64 12.75
N MET A 244 8.67 -20.10 13.23
CA MET A 244 8.38 -19.97 14.66
C MET A 244 8.43 -21.32 15.36
N THR A 245 7.69 -22.30 14.87
CA THR A 245 7.63 -23.63 15.45
C THR A 245 9.03 -24.26 15.54
N ARG A 246 9.81 -24.18 14.46
CA ARG A 246 11.18 -24.70 14.41
C ARG A 246 12.11 -24.00 15.41
N VAL A 247 12.10 -22.66 15.44
CA VAL A 247 12.98 -21.88 16.31
C VAL A 247 12.65 -22.10 17.77
N LEU A 248 11.35 -22.10 18.14
CA LEU A 248 10.92 -22.33 19.52
C LEU A 248 11.21 -23.77 19.99
N LYS A 249 10.97 -24.78 19.16
CA LYS A 249 11.35 -26.17 19.49
C LYS A 249 12.85 -26.33 19.72
N ASN A 250 13.67 -25.73 18.85
CA ASN A 250 15.11 -25.73 19.00
C ASN A 250 15.54 -25.03 20.30
N TYR A 251 14.91 -23.89 20.65
CA TYR A 251 15.21 -23.17 21.87
C TYR A 251 14.81 -23.97 23.13
N ILE A 252 13.63 -24.59 23.13
CA ILE A 252 13.15 -25.46 24.22
C ILE A 252 14.14 -26.63 24.44
N SER A 253 14.56 -27.28 23.36
CA SER A 253 15.52 -28.42 23.43
C SER A 253 16.87 -27.99 23.91
N ALA A 254 17.41 -26.89 23.41
CA ALA A 254 18.75 -26.39 23.77
C ALA A 254 18.85 -25.92 25.23
N ASN A 255 17.76 -25.39 25.78
CA ASN A 255 17.69 -24.87 27.15
C ASN A 255 17.05 -25.84 28.15
N GLU A 256 16.75 -27.08 27.73
CA GLU A 256 16.12 -28.12 28.56
C GLU A 256 14.84 -27.67 29.28
N ILE A 257 14.06 -26.78 28.63
CA ILE A 257 12.83 -26.22 29.19
C ILE A 257 11.82 -27.34 29.38
N GLY A 258 11.21 -27.40 30.59
CA GLY A 258 10.24 -28.42 30.94
C GLY A 258 10.83 -29.77 31.43
N LYS A 259 12.15 -29.97 31.40
CA LYS A 259 12.80 -31.10 32.02
C LYS A 259 12.86 -30.88 33.53
N LYS A 260 12.15 -31.70 34.29
CA LYS A 260 12.33 -31.74 35.76
C LYS A 260 13.48 -32.67 36.07
N SER A 261 14.47 -32.17 36.84
CA SER A 261 15.58 -32.96 37.34
C SER A 261 15.06 -34.20 38.09
N GLY A 262 15.42 -35.41 37.60
CA GLY A 262 15.10 -36.69 38.22
C GLY A 262 13.69 -37.26 37.90
N SER A 263 12.90 -36.66 37.03
CA SER A 263 11.57 -37.17 36.63
C SER A 263 11.62 -37.81 35.24
N LYS A 264 11.06 -39.06 35.12
CA LYS A 264 10.79 -39.72 33.84
C LYS A 264 9.52 -39.14 33.11
N LYS A 265 9.06 -37.95 33.49
CA LYS A 265 7.93 -37.33 32.79
C LYS A 265 8.34 -36.90 31.37
N ALA A 266 7.46 -37.17 30.44
CA ALA A 266 7.60 -36.83 29.05
C ALA A 266 8.07 -35.37 28.87
N ASP A 267 9.03 -35.18 27.98
CA ASP A 267 9.42 -33.84 27.54
C ASP A 267 8.20 -33.08 27.05
N ILE A 268 8.07 -31.82 27.46
CA ILE A 268 7.05 -30.93 26.88
C ILE A 268 7.45 -30.69 25.43
N ASP A 269 6.67 -31.22 24.49
CA ASP A 269 6.82 -30.98 23.05
C ASP A 269 5.59 -30.24 22.53
N PRO A 270 5.55 -28.90 22.67
CA PRO A 270 4.39 -28.13 22.24
C PRO A 270 4.25 -28.17 20.72
N GLU A 271 3.01 -28.25 20.26
CA GLU A 271 2.68 -28.12 18.85
C GLU A 271 2.76 -26.66 18.37
N GLY A 272 2.76 -26.45 17.06
CA GLY A 272 2.84 -25.10 16.52
C GLY A 272 1.67 -24.21 16.94
N ASP A 273 0.49 -24.78 17.14
CA ASP A 273 -0.71 -24.05 17.57
C ASP A 273 -0.61 -23.60 19.03
N ASP A 274 -0.09 -24.46 19.92
CA ASP A 274 0.17 -24.10 21.32
C ASP A 274 1.13 -22.90 21.44
N MET A 275 2.11 -22.84 20.56
CA MET A 275 3.10 -21.75 20.54
C MET A 275 2.51 -20.42 20.06
N ARG A 276 1.38 -20.46 19.33
CA ARG A 276 0.69 -19.29 18.80
C ARG A 276 -0.52 -18.88 19.64
N GLU A 277 -0.86 -19.64 20.66
CA GLU A 277 -1.89 -19.27 21.61
C GLU A 277 -1.58 -17.92 22.25
N GLY A 278 -2.54 -16.98 22.19
CA GLY A 278 -2.38 -15.62 22.68
C GLY A 278 -1.42 -14.74 21.86
N LEU A 279 -0.96 -15.18 20.69
CA LEU A 279 -0.06 -14.39 19.85
C LEU A 279 -0.80 -13.26 19.15
N THR A 280 -0.33 -12.03 19.31
CA THR A 280 -0.62 -10.91 18.42
C THR A 280 0.59 -10.68 17.51
N CYS A 281 0.38 -10.80 16.22
CA CYS A 281 1.45 -10.70 15.22
C CYS A 281 1.01 -9.83 14.03
N VAL A 282 1.92 -8.96 13.57
CA VAL A 282 1.80 -8.25 12.31
C VAL A 282 2.99 -8.63 11.43
N LEU A 283 2.70 -9.13 10.24
CA LEU A 283 3.68 -9.52 9.23
C LEU A 283 3.52 -8.65 7.99
N SER A 284 4.57 -7.96 7.58
CA SER A 284 4.60 -7.18 6.35
C SER A 284 5.69 -7.71 5.43
N VAL A 285 5.32 -8.05 4.22
CA VAL A 285 6.25 -8.48 3.18
C VAL A 285 6.17 -7.51 2.01
N VAL A 286 7.32 -6.98 1.61
CA VAL A 286 7.45 -6.17 0.41
C VAL A 286 8.25 -6.94 -0.62
N SER A 287 7.62 -7.25 -1.73
CA SER A 287 8.25 -7.94 -2.85
C SER A 287 8.24 -7.03 -4.07
N TYR A 288 9.41 -6.89 -4.68
CA TYR A 288 9.60 -6.10 -5.91
C TYR A 288 9.48 -6.98 -7.17
N THR A 289 8.82 -8.13 -7.07
CA THR A 289 8.58 -8.98 -8.23
C THR A 289 7.77 -8.21 -9.27
N HIS A 290 8.38 -7.98 -10.43
CA HIS A 290 7.61 -7.71 -11.61
C HIS A 290 6.80 -8.96 -11.91
N LEU A 291 5.47 -8.82 -11.90
CA LEU A 291 4.61 -9.80 -12.53
C LEU A 291 4.96 -9.77 -14.03
N THR A 292 5.91 -10.59 -14.44
CA THR A 292 5.91 -11.07 -15.79
C THR A 292 4.63 -11.85 -15.91
N LEU A 293 3.63 -11.27 -16.57
CA LEU A 293 2.47 -12.04 -17.03
C LEU A 293 3.04 -13.26 -17.76
N PRO A 294 2.62 -14.49 -17.43
CA PRO A 294 3.01 -15.63 -18.23
C PRO A 294 2.59 -15.30 -19.67
N THR A 295 3.56 -15.22 -20.55
CA THR A 295 3.31 -15.14 -21.99
C THR A 295 2.57 -16.42 -22.30
N ILE A 296 1.26 -16.33 -22.49
CA ILE A 296 0.48 -17.43 -23.05
C ILE A 296 1.02 -17.59 -24.46
N ALA A 297 1.83 -18.63 -24.64
CA ALA A 297 2.29 -19.06 -25.95
C ALA A 297 1.13 -19.73 -26.69
#